data_9d12cf4be0902f3518e6f42e0386e137
#
_entry.id   9d12cf4be0902f3518e6f42e0386e137
#
_cell.length_a   1.000
_cell.length_b   1.000
_cell.length_c   1.000
_cell.angle_alpha   90.00
_cell.angle_beta   90.00
_cell.angle_gamma   90.00
#
_symmetry.space_group_name_H-M   'P 1'
#
loop_
_entity.id
_entity.type
_entity.pdbx_description
1 polymer ?
#
loop_
_entity_poly.entity_id
_entity_poly.type
_entity_poly.pdbx_seq_one_letter_code
_entity_poly.pdbx_strand_id
1 'polypeptide(L)'
;MGRVTVYDVARALPGIEELRDHCQGLAMLDAVLSPEWDGRYFSFAKDVASMRDGQGDEYTIVFSAAGAYVEGFAHEAPMSPWARLDDPEVWPGVLDDVPDVFLPCVSTAEDGYAPAVTACLWRELHDSAWRTGTIAFPTWGDGDPDGAGHLFGLLVDRSAEAYAAWASDYYETEVDVDAVRHVLGLRPLTREVVAALNPDAALADLAEDIAEIGYPSLRDVVDRLEA
;
A
#
# COMPACT_ATOMS: atom_id res chain seq x y z
N MET A 1 15.72 12.18 14.34
CA MET A 1 15.24 11.59 13.07
C MET A 1 14.77 12.74 12.21
N GLY A 2 15.07 12.81 10.91
CA GLY A 2 14.58 13.90 10.03
C GLY A 2 13.06 13.80 9.90
N ARG A 3 12.42 14.92 9.55
CA ARG A 3 10.99 14.96 9.24
C ARG A 3 10.75 14.23 7.92
N VAL A 4 9.89 13.21 7.91
CA VAL A 4 9.44 12.52 6.71
C VAL A 4 8.06 13.08 6.33
N THR A 5 7.80 13.29 5.07
CA THR A 5 6.55 13.84 4.56
C THR A 5 6.17 13.17 3.24
N VAL A 6 4.96 13.40 2.77
CA VAL A 6 4.50 12.95 1.45
C VAL A 6 5.43 13.40 0.31
N TYR A 7 6.14 14.52 0.45
CA TYR A 7 7.15 14.94 -0.53
C TYR A 7 8.37 14.01 -0.59
N ASP A 8 8.77 13.44 0.55
CA ASP A 8 9.87 12.47 0.60
C ASP A 8 9.43 11.15 -0.03
N VAL A 9 8.20 10.73 0.27
CA VAL A 9 7.55 9.57 -0.34
C VAL A 9 7.44 9.73 -1.85
N ALA A 10 6.95 10.88 -2.35
CA ALA A 10 6.84 11.17 -3.79
C ALA A 10 8.17 11.05 -4.54
N ARG A 11 9.29 11.39 -3.87
CA ARG A 11 10.64 11.25 -4.46
C ARG A 11 11.16 9.81 -4.45
N ALA A 12 10.69 8.99 -3.51
CA ALA A 12 11.21 7.65 -3.27
C ALA A 12 10.38 6.53 -3.91
N LEU A 13 9.08 6.78 -4.17
CA LEU A 13 8.21 5.80 -4.82
C LEU A 13 8.72 5.41 -6.22
N PRO A 14 8.58 4.13 -6.59
CA PRO A 14 9.00 3.61 -7.89
C PRO A 14 8.07 4.06 -9.03
N GLY A 15 8.31 3.54 -10.24
CA GLY A 15 7.37 3.63 -11.35
C GLY A 15 6.03 2.97 -11.07
N ILE A 16 4.99 3.34 -11.82
CA ILE A 16 3.61 2.85 -11.60
C ILE A 16 3.55 1.32 -11.67
N GLU A 17 4.15 0.71 -12.70
CA GLU A 17 4.15 -0.75 -12.87
C GLU A 17 4.89 -1.45 -11.73
N GLU A 18 6.09 -0.95 -11.37
CA GLU A 18 6.87 -1.52 -10.28
C GLU A 18 6.17 -1.39 -8.92
N LEU A 19 5.43 -0.29 -8.68
CA LEU A 19 4.61 -0.14 -7.49
C LEU A 19 3.45 -1.15 -7.48
N ARG A 20 2.79 -1.33 -8.63
CA ARG A 20 1.71 -2.29 -8.79
C ARG A 20 2.18 -3.72 -8.50
N ASP A 21 3.28 -4.13 -9.12
CA ASP A 21 3.88 -5.44 -8.92
C ASP A 21 4.22 -5.68 -7.44
N HIS A 22 4.79 -4.66 -6.80
CA HIS A 22 5.10 -4.73 -5.38
C HIS A 22 3.85 -4.89 -4.50
N CYS A 23 2.77 -4.14 -4.78
CA CYS A 23 1.49 -4.28 -4.07
C CYS A 23 0.87 -5.68 -4.24
N GLN A 24 0.98 -6.28 -5.43
CA GLN A 24 0.56 -7.67 -5.63
C GLN A 24 1.36 -8.65 -4.78
N GLY A 25 2.68 -8.42 -4.68
CA GLY A 25 3.57 -9.20 -3.81
C GLY A 25 3.20 -9.06 -2.33
N LEU A 26 2.94 -7.84 -1.84
CA LEU A 26 2.51 -7.59 -0.46
C LEU A 26 1.19 -8.29 -0.14
N ALA A 27 0.19 -8.17 -1.03
CA ALA A 27 -1.09 -8.83 -0.85
C ALA A 27 -0.98 -10.36 -0.86
N MET A 28 -0.08 -10.91 -1.69
CA MET A 28 0.14 -12.36 -1.73
C MET A 28 0.86 -12.87 -0.47
N LEU A 29 1.81 -12.11 0.07
CA LEU A 29 2.46 -12.42 1.34
C LEU A 29 1.44 -12.47 2.47
N ASP A 30 0.55 -11.49 2.53
CA ASP A 30 -0.52 -11.43 3.54
C ASP A 30 -1.52 -12.58 3.39
N ALA A 31 -1.89 -12.96 2.16
CA ALA A 31 -2.76 -14.09 1.92
C ALA A 31 -2.17 -15.41 2.45
N VAL A 32 -0.84 -15.55 2.42
CA VAL A 32 -0.14 -16.73 2.98
C VAL A 32 -0.03 -16.65 4.51
N LEU A 33 0.36 -15.47 5.05
CA LEU A 33 0.62 -15.29 6.48
C LEU A 33 -0.67 -15.17 7.30
N SER A 34 -1.72 -14.55 6.73
CA SER A 34 -3.03 -14.35 7.34
C SER A 34 -4.13 -14.88 6.41
N PRO A 35 -4.40 -16.20 6.44
CA PRO A 35 -5.40 -16.78 5.54
C PRO A 35 -6.82 -16.27 5.79
N GLU A 36 -7.12 -15.79 6.98
CA GLU A 36 -8.40 -15.16 7.30
C GLU A 36 -8.47 -13.75 6.71
N TRP A 37 -9.42 -13.51 5.83
CA TRP A 37 -9.57 -12.24 5.10
C TRP A 37 -9.65 -11.01 6.03
N ASP A 38 -10.38 -11.11 7.12
CA ASP A 38 -10.59 -10.00 8.06
C ASP A 38 -9.31 -9.58 8.82
N GLY A 39 -8.27 -10.41 8.79
CA GLY A 39 -6.99 -10.15 9.44
C GLY A 39 -5.89 -9.64 8.51
N ARG A 40 -6.18 -9.42 7.23
CA ARG A 40 -5.19 -9.01 6.25
C ARG A 40 -4.88 -7.53 6.35
N TYR A 41 -3.60 -7.23 6.43
CA TYR A 41 -3.06 -5.87 6.44
C TYR A 41 -2.99 -5.29 5.01
N PHE A 42 -2.54 -6.09 4.03
CA PHE A 42 -2.46 -5.72 2.62
C PHE A 42 -3.44 -6.51 1.77
N SER A 43 -4.06 -5.84 0.79
CA SER A 43 -4.90 -6.49 -0.21
C SER A 43 -4.70 -5.89 -1.61
N PHE A 44 -5.01 -6.67 -2.64
CA PHE A 44 -4.99 -6.24 -4.03
C PHE A 44 -6.10 -6.94 -4.79
N ALA A 45 -7.00 -6.17 -5.39
CA ALA A 45 -8.08 -6.69 -6.24
C ALA A 45 -8.49 -5.63 -7.27
N LYS A 46 -8.79 -6.03 -8.50
CA LYS A 46 -9.34 -5.15 -9.56
C LYS A 46 -8.55 -3.84 -9.74
N ASP A 47 -7.23 -3.94 -9.77
CA ASP A 47 -6.34 -2.78 -9.91
C ASP A 47 -6.37 -1.77 -8.73
N VAL A 48 -6.83 -2.21 -7.57
CA VAL A 48 -6.81 -1.45 -6.32
C VAL A 48 -5.97 -2.21 -5.29
N ALA A 49 -4.95 -1.54 -4.77
CA ALA A 49 -4.22 -2.00 -3.60
C ALA A 49 -4.71 -1.25 -2.37
N SER A 50 -4.78 -1.91 -1.23
CA SER A 50 -5.07 -1.25 0.04
C SER A 50 -4.27 -1.83 1.19
N MET A 51 -4.11 -1.02 2.23
CA MET A 51 -3.57 -1.39 3.52
C MET A 51 -4.53 -0.91 4.60
N ARG A 52 -4.71 -1.74 5.63
CA ARG A 52 -5.45 -1.38 6.85
C ARG A 52 -4.79 -2.03 8.04
N ASP A 53 -4.43 -1.23 9.03
CA ASP A 53 -3.78 -1.72 10.25
C ASP A 53 -4.78 -2.22 11.33
N GLY A 54 -6.07 -2.00 11.12
CA GLY A 54 -7.12 -2.31 12.09
C GLY A 54 -7.18 -1.35 13.28
N GLN A 55 -6.34 -0.32 13.31
CA GLN A 55 -6.29 0.71 14.37
C GLN A 55 -6.72 2.09 13.87
N GLY A 56 -6.98 2.22 12.58
CA GLY A 56 -7.48 3.45 11.97
C GLY A 56 -6.58 4.04 10.89
N ASP A 57 -5.40 3.46 10.69
CA ASP A 57 -4.51 3.86 9.59
C ASP A 57 -4.78 3.02 8.36
N GLU A 58 -4.90 3.68 7.23
CA GLU A 58 -5.18 3.00 5.96
C GLU A 58 -4.61 3.77 4.76
N TYR A 59 -4.39 3.06 3.67
CA TYR A 59 -4.22 3.67 2.37
C TYR A 59 -4.93 2.88 1.27
N THR A 60 -5.22 3.58 0.18
CA THR A 60 -5.73 3.01 -1.07
C THR A 60 -4.89 3.50 -2.24
N ILE A 61 -4.56 2.60 -3.16
CA ILE A 61 -3.88 2.90 -4.42
C ILE A 61 -4.75 2.41 -5.56
N VAL A 62 -5.16 3.31 -6.44
CA VAL A 62 -5.93 2.98 -7.64
C VAL A 62 -5.01 3.03 -8.87
N PHE A 63 -4.85 1.93 -9.55
CA PHE A 63 -4.14 1.83 -10.83
C PHE A 63 -5.15 1.90 -11.98
N SER A 64 -4.90 2.76 -12.96
CA SER A 64 -5.81 2.96 -14.08
C SER A 64 -5.07 3.23 -15.39
N ALA A 65 -5.79 3.29 -16.49
CA ALA A 65 -5.22 3.69 -17.78
C ALA A 65 -4.71 5.15 -17.81
N ALA A 66 -5.12 5.99 -16.85
CA ALA A 66 -4.65 7.36 -16.71
C ALA A 66 -3.34 7.45 -15.91
N GLY A 67 -3.04 6.46 -15.09
CA GLY A 67 -1.91 6.45 -14.19
C GLY A 67 -2.26 5.83 -12.84
N ALA A 68 -1.67 6.31 -11.76
CA ALA A 68 -1.96 5.84 -10.41
C ALA A 68 -2.26 7.00 -9.44
N TYR A 69 -3.21 6.75 -8.55
CA TYR A 69 -3.64 7.65 -7.48
C TYR A 69 -3.47 6.93 -6.14
N VAL A 70 -2.90 7.63 -5.16
CA VAL A 70 -2.64 7.12 -3.81
C VAL A 70 -3.26 8.06 -2.81
N GLU A 71 -4.03 7.52 -1.88
CA GLU A 71 -4.62 8.25 -0.78
C GLU A 71 -4.35 7.49 0.52
N GLY A 72 -3.92 8.20 1.55
CA GLY A 72 -3.61 7.64 2.85
C GLY A 72 -4.19 8.46 3.99
N PHE A 73 -4.56 7.76 5.04
CA PHE A 73 -5.07 8.33 6.27
C PHE A 73 -4.31 7.76 7.47
N ALA A 74 -3.61 8.63 8.19
CA ALA A 74 -2.99 8.34 9.49
C ALA A 74 -3.79 9.05 10.58
N HIS A 75 -4.56 8.29 11.37
CA HIS A 75 -5.57 8.85 12.26
C HIS A 75 -4.99 9.69 13.39
N GLU A 76 -3.78 9.39 13.86
CA GLU A 76 -3.08 10.14 14.92
C GLU A 76 -2.15 11.24 14.38
N ALA A 77 -2.00 11.35 13.04
CA ALA A 77 -1.13 12.36 12.47
C ALA A 77 -1.61 13.79 12.81
N PRO A 78 -0.69 14.75 13.01
CA PRO A 78 -1.05 16.16 13.25
C PRO A 78 -1.99 16.76 12.20
N MET A 79 -1.96 16.28 10.96
CA MET A 79 -2.82 16.73 9.87
C MET A 79 -4.14 15.97 9.78
N SER A 80 -4.37 14.97 10.64
CA SER A 80 -5.62 14.23 10.67
C SER A 80 -6.81 15.16 10.97
N PRO A 81 -7.91 15.09 10.21
CA PRO A 81 -9.16 15.77 10.55
C PRO A 81 -9.64 15.44 11.97
N TRP A 82 -9.39 14.21 12.44
CA TRP A 82 -9.81 13.76 13.77
C TRP A 82 -8.94 14.31 14.90
N ALA A 83 -7.71 14.73 14.63
CA ALA A 83 -6.87 15.43 15.59
C ALA A 83 -7.30 16.90 15.80
N ARG A 84 -8.20 17.43 14.95
CA ARG A 84 -8.66 18.82 14.94
C ARG A 84 -10.17 18.90 15.11
N LEU A 85 -10.66 18.54 16.28
CA LEU A 85 -12.11 18.46 16.58
C LEU A 85 -12.88 19.76 16.33
N ASP A 86 -12.22 20.93 16.41
CA ASP A 86 -12.81 22.24 16.16
C ASP A 86 -12.89 22.60 14.65
N ASP A 87 -12.14 21.90 13.82
CA ASP A 87 -12.07 22.10 12.37
C ASP A 87 -11.73 20.77 11.65
N PRO A 88 -12.70 19.85 11.56
CA PRO A 88 -12.48 18.49 11.06
C PRO A 88 -12.49 18.46 9.52
N GLU A 89 -11.69 19.30 8.86
CA GLU A 89 -11.52 19.33 7.41
C GLU A 89 -10.20 18.66 7.01
N VAL A 90 -10.10 18.21 5.77
CA VAL A 90 -8.82 17.78 5.19
C VAL A 90 -7.83 18.94 5.28
N TRP A 91 -6.58 18.63 5.63
CA TRP A 91 -5.55 19.65 5.75
C TRP A 91 -5.35 20.41 4.42
N PRO A 92 -5.31 21.76 4.43
CA PRO A 92 -5.17 22.55 3.20
C PRO A 92 -3.93 22.12 2.39
N GLY A 93 -4.13 21.96 1.10
CA GLY A 93 -3.09 21.55 0.16
C GLY A 93 -3.00 20.05 -0.10
N VAL A 94 -3.59 19.19 0.74
CA VAL A 94 -3.46 17.73 0.56
C VAL A 94 -4.13 17.25 -0.73
N LEU A 95 -5.35 17.73 -1.00
CA LEU A 95 -6.13 17.39 -2.20
C LEU A 95 -6.09 18.48 -3.28
N ASP A 96 -5.37 19.57 -3.04
CA ASP A 96 -5.23 20.63 -4.03
C ASP A 96 -4.42 20.10 -5.23
N ASP A 97 -4.78 20.57 -6.41
CA ASP A 97 -4.11 20.22 -7.67
C ASP A 97 -4.25 18.76 -8.13
N VAL A 98 -5.11 17.94 -7.49
CA VAL A 98 -5.43 16.60 -7.99
C VAL A 98 -6.00 16.71 -9.40
N PRO A 99 -5.43 16.04 -10.42
CA PRO A 99 -5.93 16.08 -11.79
C PRO A 99 -7.37 15.58 -11.91
N ASP A 100 -8.16 16.20 -12.78
CA ASP A 100 -9.57 15.85 -13.02
C ASP A 100 -9.79 14.35 -13.25
N VAL A 101 -8.82 13.68 -13.88
CA VAL A 101 -8.89 12.24 -14.18
C VAL A 101 -8.88 11.36 -12.92
N PHE A 102 -8.37 11.86 -11.80
CA PHE A 102 -8.34 11.15 -10.52
C PHE A 102 -9.41 11.62 -9.53
N LEU A 103 -10.17 12.69 -9.80
CA LEU A 103 -11.24 13.15 -8.91
C LEU A 103 -12.26 12.06 -8.53
N PRO A 104 -12.61 11.10 -9.40
CA PRO A 104 -13.48 9.98 -9.03
C PRO A 104 -12.87 9.02 -8.01
N CYS A 105 -11.54 9.07 -7.78
CA CYS A 105 -10.83 8.24 -6.81
C CYS A 105 -10.70 8.90 -5.44
N VAL A 106 -10.93 10.22 -5.37
CA VAL A 106 -10.81 10.98 -4.12
C VAL A 106 -11.94 10.60 -3.17
N SER A 107 -11.58 10.26 -1.94
CA SER A 107 -12.57 9.99 -0.88
C SER A 107 -13.47 11.21 -0.66
N THR A 108 -14.74 10.93 -0.48
CA THR A 108 -15.76 11.97 -0.24
C THR A 108 -16.22 11.96 1.20
N ALA A 109 -16.78 13.08 1.65
CA ALA A 109 -17.38 13.16 2.97
C ALA A 109 -18.53 12.14 3.12
N GLU A 110 -18.49 11.35 4.18
CA GLU A 110 -19.52 10.39 4.53
C GLU A 110 -20.16 10.78 5.86
N ASP A 111 -21.48 10.65 5.97
CA ASP A 111 -22.26 10.91 7.20
C ASP A 111 -21.95 12.25 7.89
N GLY A 112 -21.52 13.27 7.14
CA GLY A 112 -21.21 14.61 7.65
C GLY A 112 -19.80 14.75 8.24
N TYR A 113 -18.94 13.73 8.11
CA TYR A 113 -17.53 13.80 8.46
C TYR A 113 -16.69 14.15 7.22
N ALA A 114 -15.61 14.92 7.43
CA ALA A 114 -14.63 15.18 6.37
C ALA A 114 -14.03 13.88 5.84
N PRO A 115 -13.57 13.87 4.58
CA PRO A 115 -12.80 12.73 4.07
C PRO A 115 -11.62 12.42 4.99
N ALA A 116 -11.41 11.14 5.27
CA ALA A 116 -10.28 10.68 6.08
C ALA A 116 -9.02 10.63 5.21
N VAL A 117 -8.35 11.76 5.00
CA VAL A 117 -7.17 11.89 4.15
C VAL A 117 -6.12 12.76 4.83
N THR A 118 -4.90 12.25 4.99
CA THR A 118 -3.75 13.01 5.50
C THR A 118 -2.62 13.13 4.50
N ALA A 119 -2.55 12.21 3.52
CA ALA A 119 -1.55 12.20 2.47
C ALA A 119 -2.17 11.78 1.13
N CYS A 120 -1.80 12.47 0.04
CA CYS A 120 -2.29 12.19 -1.29
C CYS A 120 -1.16 12.35 -2.31
N LEU A 121 -1.05 11.36 -3.23
CA LEU A 121 -0.09 11.38 -4.32
C LEU A 121 -0.76 10.90 -5.61
N TRP A 122 -0.26 11.36 -6.72
CA TRP A 122 -0.68 10.89 -8.04
C TRP A 122 0.48 10.90 -9.03
N ARG A 123 0.35 10.09 -10.05
CA ARG A 123 1.26 10.08 -11.20
C ARG A 123 0.45 9.72 -12.43
N GLU A 124 0.34 10.67 -13.37
CA GLU A 124 -0.22 10.36 -14.67
C GLU A 124 0.73 9.47 -15.48
N LEU A 125 0.19 8.72 -16.44
CA LEU A 125 0.98 7.71 -17.19
C LEU A 125 2.22 8.30 -17.87
N HIS A 126 2.16 9.56 -18.27
CA HIS A 126 3.26 10.27 -18.96
C HIS A 126 4.14 11.10 -18.03
N ASP A 127 3.84 11.16 -16.75
CA ASP A 127 4.66 11.86 -15.77
C ASP A 127 5.95 11.09 -15.46
N SER A 128 7.02 11.85 -15.28
CA SER A 128 8.34 11.28 -14.91
C SER A 128 8.48 11.05 -13.40
N ALA A 129 7.59 11.65 -12.59
CA ALA A 129 7.67 11.60 -11.13
C ALA A 129 6.26 11.63 -10.51
N TRP A 130 6.17 11.16 -9.28
CA TRP A 130 4.99 11.31 -8.44
C TRP A 130 4.81 12.76 -8.04
N ARG A 131 3.57 13.20 -7.93
CA ARG A 131 3.16 14.53 -7.51
C ARG A 131 2.27 14.46 -6.27
N THR A 132 2.17 15.57 -5.59
CA THR A 132 1.28 15.81 -4.45
C THR A 132 0.90 17.27 -4.45
N GLY A 133 -0.11 17.66 -3.69
CA GLY A 133 -0.53 19.05 -3.57
C GLY A 133 0.49 19.96 -2.87
N THR A 134 0.22 21.24 -2.86
CA THR A 134 1.09 22.24 -2.21
C THR A 134 0.72 22.40 -0.74
N ILE A 135 1.44 21.72 0.14
CA ILE A 135 1.12 21.59 1.57
C ILE A 135 1.99 22.50 2.42
N ALA A 136 1.36 23.33 3.24
CA ALA A 136 2.01 24.06 4.33
C ALA A 136 1.89 23.22 5.61
N PHE A 137 2.88 22.43 5.92
CA PHE A 137 2.86 21.52 7.07
C PHE A 137 2.77 22.27 8.42
N PRO A 138 2.09 21.68 9.43
CA PRO A 138 2.05 22.22 10.78
C PRO A 138 3.46 22.35 11.35
N THR A 139 3.65 23.37 12.21
CA THR A 139 4.92 23.59 12.93
C THR A 139 5.00 22.80 14.24
N TRP A 140 3.92 22.15 14.63
CA TRP A 140 3.80 21.28 15.79
C TRP A 140 3.72 19.81 15.37
N GLY A 141 3.92 18.91 16.31
CA GLY A 141 3.95 17.47 16.08
C GLY A 141 5.35 16.98 15.74
N ASP A 142 5.57 15.70 15.91
CA ASP A 142 6.85 15.02 15.67
C ASP A 142 6.99 14.63 14.21
N GLY A 143 8.14 14.30 13.79
CA GLY A 143 8.74 13.96 12.49
C GLY A 143 7.89 13.52 11.28
N ASP A 144 6.62 13.11 11.45
CA ASP A 144 5.73 12.61 10.37
C ASP A 144 4.35 13.30 10.43
N PRO A 145 4.23 14.55 9.98
CA PRO A 145 3.03 15.36 10.20
C PRO A 145 1.78 14.91 9.45
N ASP A 146 1.96 14.25 8.32
CA ASP A 146 0.91 13.70 7.45
C ASP A 146 0.79 12.17 7.55
N GLY A 147 1.65 11.53 8.36
CA GLY A 147 1.70 10.08 8.51
C GLY A 147 2.26 9.33 7.29
N ALA A 148 2.75 10.06 6.27
CA ALA A 148 3.18 9.44 5.02
C ALA A 148 4.39 8.51 5.19
N GLY A 149 5.30 8.84 6.11
CA GLY A 149 6.46 7.98 6.41
C GLY A 149 6.06 6.65 7.02
N HIS A 150 5.07 6.64 7.90
CA HIS A 150 4.50 5.42 8.49
C HIS A 150 3.67 4.65 7.47
N LEU A 151 2.68 5.30 6.85
CA LEU A 151 1.75 4.66 5.92
C LEU A 151 2.44 3.98 4.73
N PHE A 152 3.41 4.66 4.13
CA PHE A 152 4.01 4.23 2.87
C PHE A 152 5.42 3.64 3.03
N GLY A 153 5.83 3.35 4.26
CA GLY A 153 7.18 2.84 4.56
C GLY A 153 7.57 1.63 3.73
N LEU A 154 6.70 0.61 3.64
CA LEU A 154 6.94 -0.59 2.84
C LEU A 154 6.71 -0.41 1.32
N LEU A 155 6.11 0.70 0.89
CA LEU A 155 6.07 1.06 -0.53
C LEU A 155 7.35 1.76 -0.99
N VAL A 156 8.06 2.39 -0.05
CA VAL A 156 9.36 3.06 -0.28
C VAL A 156 10.52 2.10 -0.10
N ASP A 157 10.62 1.43 1.06
CA ASP A 157 11.59 0.35 1.27
C ASP A 157 10.96 -0.99 0.89
N ARG A 158 11.18 -1.39 -0.35
CA ARG A 158 10.61 -2.59 -0.96
C ARG A 158 11.50 -3.82 -0.81
N SER A 159 12.50 -3.77 0.07
CA SER A 159 13.37 -4.90 0.32
C SER A 159 12.63 -6.04 1.03
N ALA A 160 13.04 -7.27 0.76
CA ALA A 160 12.51 -8.43 1.45
C ALA A 160 12.83 -8.39 2.94
N GLU A 161 13.95 -7.80 3.28
CA GLU A 161 14.43 -7.60 4.66
C GLU A 161 13.50 -6.64 5.43
N ALA A 162 13.07 -5.53 4.80
CA ALA A 162 12.16 -4.58 5.43
C ALA A 162 10.77 -5.22 5.70
N TYR A 163 10.23 -5.93 4.70
CA TYR A 163 8.95 -6.63 4.90
C TYR A 163 9.07 -7.73 5.96
N ALA A 164 10.10 -8.57 5.91
CA ALA A 164 10.27 -9.66 6.88
C ALA A 164 10.43 -9.14 8.32
N ALA A 165 11.15 -8.02 8.50
CA ALA A 165 11.28 -7.39 9.81
C ALA A 165 9.94 -6.88 10.33
N TRP A 166 9.18 -6.16 9.47
CA TRP A 166 7.84 -5.68 9.81
C TRP A 166 6.86 -6.83 10.10
N ALA A 167 6.83 -7.85 9.22
CA ALA A 167 5.93 -8.97 9.36
C ALA A 167 6.24 -9.82 10.59
N SER A 168 7.53 -9.98 10.94
CA SER A 168 7.93 -10.70 12.16
C SER A 168 7.48 -10.00 13.44
N ASP A 169 7.47 -8.65 13.43
CA ASP A 169 6.95 -7.85 14.55
C ASP A 169 5.42 -7.89 14.59
N TYR A 170 4.77 -7.73 13.44
CA TYR A 170 3.30 -7.66 13.33
C TYR A 170 2.62 -9.00 13.64
N TYR A 171 3.13 -10.11 13.08
CA TYR A 171 2.58 -11.45 13.27
C TYR A 171 3.19 -12.20 14.47
N GLU A 172 4.12 -11.58 15.19
CA GLU A 172 4.83 -12.19 16.34
C GLU A 172 5.47 -13.56 16.00
N THR A 173 5.98 -13.71 14.76
CA THR A 173 6.60 -14.94 14.26
C THR A 173 7.81 -14.64 13.39
N GLU A 174 8.76 -15.59 13.31
CA GLU A 174 9.90 -15.44 12.39
C GLU A 174 9.45 -15.66 10.95
N VAL A 175 9.73 -14.67 10.06
CA VAL A 175 9.36 -14.71 8.64
C VAL A 175 10.62 -14.92 7.78
N ASP A 176 10.60 -15.94 6.93
CA ASP A 176 11.72 -16.30 6.06
C ASP A 176 11.92 -15.25 4.95
N VAL A 177 13.07 -14.57 5.01
CA VAL A 177 13.43 -13.49 4.06
C VAL A 177 13.56 -13.99 2.62
N ASP A 178 14.05 -15.22 2.39
CA ASP A 178 14.21 -15.76 1.03
C ASP A 178 12.86 -16.12 0.42
N ALA A 179 11.93 -16.62 1.24
CA ALA A 179 10.55 -16.83 0.83
C ALA A 179 9.83 -15.48 0.52
N VAL A 180 10.02 -14.45 1.35
CA VAL A 180 9.54 -13.09 1.06
C VAL A 180 10.11 -12.58 -0.27
N ARG A 181 11.42 -12.70 -0.48
CA ARG A 181 12.10 -12.27 -1.72
C ARG A 181 11.57 -13.03 -2.94
N HIS A 182 11.21 -14.31 -2.79
CA HIS A 182 10.58 -15.09 -3.85
C HIS A 182 9.23 -14.47 -4.24
N VAL A 183 8.39 -14.17 -3.24
CA VAL A 183 7.03 -13.64 -3.47
C VAL A 183 7.08 -12.21 -4.02
N LEU A 184 7.87 -11.31 -3.44
CA LEU A 184 8.04 -9.95 -3.95
C LEU A 184 8.66 -9.90 -5.36
N GLY A 185 9.39 -10.95 -5.75
CA GLY A 185 9.87 -11.13 -7.12
C GLY A 185 8.82 -11.66 -8.09
N LEU A 186 7.54 -11.73 -7.70
CA LEU A 186 6.41 -12.24 -8.48
C LEU A 186 6.69 -13.61 -9.13
N ARG A 187 7.41 -14.48 -8.43
CA ARG A 187 7.65 -15.85 -8.88
C ARG A 187 6.47 -16.73 -8.47
N PRO A 188 5.99 -17.64 -9.32
CA PRO A 188 4.90 -18.55 -8.95
C PRO A 188 5.15 -19.23 -7.61
N LEU A 189 4.12 -19.28 -6.77
CA LEU A 189 4.22 -19.94 -5.48
C LEU A 189 4.51 -21.43 -5.63
N THR A 190 5.35 -21.95 -4.74
CA THR A 190 5.59 -23.38 -4.56
C THR A 190 5.17 -23.80 -3.17
N ARG A 191 5.00 -25.12 -2.97
CA ARG A 191 4.66 -25.65 -1.64
C ARG A 191 5.73 -25.33 -0.60
N GLU A 192 7.00 -25.34 -1.02
CA GLU A 192 8.13 -25.03 -0.17
C GLU A 192 8.12 -23.57 0.29
N VAL A 193 7.82 -22.63 -0.62
CA VAL A 193 7.72 -21.20 -0.31
C VAL A 193 6.55 -20.93 0.65
N VAL A 194 5.38 -21.52 0.37
CA VAL A 194 4.21 -21.39 1.25
C VAL A 194 4.49 -21.94 2.64
N ALA A 195 5.08 -23.15 2.73
CA ALA A 195 5.40 -23.77 4.00
C ALA A 195 6.51 -23.03 4.78
N ALA A 196 7.42 -22.32 4.09
CA ALA A 196 8.45 -21.51 4.74
C ALA A 196 7.87 -20.22 5.34
N LEU A 197 6.81 -19.65 4.74
CA LEU A 197 6.11 -18.49 5.26
C LEU A 197 5.09 -18.88 6.35
N ASN A 198 4.30 -19.91 6.09
CA ASN A 198 3.25 -20.38 6.98
C ASN A 198 3.11 -21.91 6.86
N PRO A 199 3.60 -22.68 7.84
CA PRO A 199 3.57 -24.15 7.79
C PRO A 199 2.14 -24.73 7.86
N ASP A 200 1.17 -23.95 8.32
CA ASP A 200 -0.23 -24.35 8.43
C ASP A 200 -1.04 -24.02 7.17
N ALA A 201 -0.49 -23.25 6.24
CA ALA A 201 -1.14 -22.92 4.98
C ALA A 201 -0.84 -23.95 3.88
N ALA A 202 -1.84 -24.23 3.04
CA ALA A 202 -1.65 -25.09 1.88
C ALA A 202 -1.76 -24.27 0.57
N LEU A 203 -0.83 -24.49 -0.38
CA LEU A 203 -0.83 -23.83 -1.69
C LEU A 203 -2.18 -23.98 -2.43
N ALA A 204 -2.88 -25.10 -2.22
CA ALA A 204 -4.18 -25.34 -2.88
C ALA A 204 -5.27 -24.38 -2.39
N ASP A 205 -5.18 -23.91 -1.15
CA ASP A 205 -6.17 -23.02 -0.53
C ASP A 205 -6.01 -21.57 -1.01
N LEU A 206 -4.85 -21.21 -1.58
CA LEU A 206 -4.52 -19.89 -2.10
C LEU A 206 -4.96 -19.67 -3.56
N ALA A 207 -5.67 -20.63 -4.17
CA ALA A 207 -6.02 -20.55 -5.60
C ALA A 207 -6.92 -19.34 -5.93
N GLU A 208 -7.86 -19.00 -5.04
CA GLU A 208 -8.74 -17.83 -5.20
C GLU A 208 -7.96 -16.54 -5.02
N ASP A 209 -7.08 -16.44 -4.02
CA ASP A 209 -6.23 -15.28 -3.79
C ASP A 209 -5.27 -15.02 -4.95
N ILE A 210 -4.62 -16.07 -5.47
CA ILE A 210 -3.75 -15.97 -6.65
C ILE A 210 -4.51 -15.37 -7.84
N ALA A 211 -5.76 -15.82 -8.06
CA ALA A 211 -6.58 -15.33 -9.17
C ALA A 211 -7.09 -13.91 -8.94
N GLU A 212 -7.53 -13.56 -7.73
CA GLU A 212 -8.05 -12.24 -7.39
C GLU A 212 -6.95 -11.17 -7.42
N ILE A 213 -5.80 -11.46 -6.84
CA ILE A 213 -4.62 -10.58 -6.83
C ILE A 213 -4.04 -10.45 -8.26
N GLY A 214 -4.28 -11.42 -9.13
CA GLY A 214 -3.61 -11.52 -10.43
C GLY A 214 -2.13 -11.90 -10.27
N TYR A 215 -1.80 -12.65 -9.21
CA TYR A 215 -0.44 -13.10 -8.93
C TYR A 215 -0.03 -14.21 -9.92
N PRO A 216 1.23 -14.22 -10.42
CA PRO A 216 1.66 -15.20 -11.41
C PRO A 216 1.49 -16.65 -10.95
N SER A 217 0.84 -17.47 -11.76
CA SER A 217 0.71 -18.92 -11.54
C SER A 217 1.68 -19.72 -12.40
N LEU A 218 1.94 -20.97 -12.03
CA LEU A 218 2.74 -21.88 -12.85
C LEU A 218 2.11 -22.09 -14.26
N ARG A 219 0.79 -22.02 -14.38
CA ARG A 219 0.09 -22.11 -15.65
C ARG A 219 0.44 -20.95 -16.57
N ASP A 220 0.47 -19.71 -16.04
CA ASP A 220 0.81 -18.51 -16.81
C ASP A 220 2.25 -18.54 -17.34
N VAL A 221 3.16 -19.21 -16.62
CA VAL A 221 4.54 -19.40 -17.08
C VAL A 221 4.61 -20.39 -18.22
N VAL A 222 3.85 -21.50 -18.16
CA VAL A 222 3.81 -22.51 -19.24
C VAL A 222 3.21 -21.91 -20.51
N ASP A 223 2.07 -21.21 -20.38
CA ASP A 223 1.37 -20.58 -21.52
C ASP A 223 2.27 -19.54 -22.23
N ARG A 224 3.12 -18.81 -21.50
CA ARG A 224 4.09 -17.88 -22.07
C ARG A 224 5.28 -18.54 -22.79
N LEU A 225 5.61 -19.78 -22.47
CA LEU A 225 6.69 -20.52 -23.12
C LEU A 225 6.22 -21.23 -24.40
N GLU A 226 4.91 -21.41 -24.56
CA GLU A 226 4.28 -22.07 -25.72
C GLU A 226 3.79 -21.07 -26.77
N ALA A 227 3.79 -19.75 -26.48
CA ALA A 227 3.35 -18.66 -27.37
C ALA A 227 4.52 -18.02 -28.14
#